data_a1496f476d9ae2a72f2c4dcd41092d6b
#
_entry.id   a1496f476d9ae2a72f2c4dcd41092d6b
#
_cell.length_a   1.000
_cell.length_b   1.000
_cell.length_c   1.000
_cell.angle_alpha   90.00
_cell.angle_beta   90.00
_cell.angle_gamma   90.00
#
_symmetry.space_group_name_H-M   'P 1'
#
loop_
_entity.id
_entity.type
_entity.pdbx_description
1 polymer ?
#
loop_
_entity_poly.entity_id
_entity_poly.type
_entity_poly.pdbx_seq_one_letter_code
_entity_poly.pdbx_strand_id
1 'polypeptide(L)'
;MERSSPQRPGREGRHDGLAYSLWLPDSADGSPAPGVVVVHGASSRKENHADFARLATANGWAALTFDLPGHGESEREFTGAAVDDVIGMTHLLGSEPGVDGSRVALRGSSLGGFLAICAAAAEAEIAGVIAICPASEDHLAAGFRQRRFEMRVGDPLDLEAWLAAQDVGDAVERLAGRPLILMHAEGDTQVPSERSEQLYARAGEPRKLVIVPGGAHTTVQHDPELQSLALRWLERELPAG
;
A
#
# COMPACT_ATOMS: atom_id res chain seq x y z
N MET A 1 16.63 30.96 -4.08
CA MET A 1 16.19 29.55 -3.77
C MET A 1 15.39 29.08 -4.97
N GLU A 2 16.02 28.36 -5.89
CA GLU A 2 15.31 27.70 -6.98
C GLU A 2 14.41 26.63 -6.39
N ARG A 3 13.12 26.74 -6.66
CA ARG A 3 12.18 25.63 -6.36
C ARG A 3 12.54 24.52 -7.34
N SER A 4 13.10 23.43 -6.83
CA SER A 4 13.29 22.23 -7.64
C SER A 4 11.94 21.83 -8.24
N SER A 5 11.89 21.66 -9.55
CA SER A 5 10.70 21.17 -10.24
C SER A 5 10.23 19.87 -9.59
N PRO A 6 8.91 19.60 -9.48
CA PRO A 6 8.45 18.34 -8.90
C PRO A 6 9.05 17.18 -9.69
N GLN A 7 9.72 16.28 -8.99
CA GLN A 7 10.33 15.10 -9.58
C GLN A 7 9.24 14.28 -10.27
N ARG A 8 9.46 13.95 -11.55
CA ARG A 8 8.56 13.12 -12.35
C ARG A 8 8.93 11.66 -12.18
N PRO A 9 8.01 10.70 -12.45
CA PRO A 9 8.38 9.29 -12.52
C PRO A 9 9.48 9.09 -13.56
N GLY A 10 10.42 8.20 -13.26
CA GLY A 10 11.50 7.85 -14.21
C GLY A 10 10.98 7.03 -15.38
N ARG A 11 9.94 6.26 -15.16
CA ARG A 11 9.27 5.44 -16.19
C ARG A 11 7.79 5.25 -15.87
N GLU A 12 6.98 5.24 -16.90
CA GLU A 12 5.58 4.81 -16.85
C GLU A 12 5.39 3.62 -17.79
N GLY A 13 4.48 2.71 -17.45
CA GLY A 13 4.26 1.50 -18.23
C GLY A 13 3.02 0.74 -17.83
N ARG A 14 2.89 -0.46 -18.38
CA ARG A 14 1.86 -1.43 -18.03
C ARG A 14 2.50 -2.79 -17.76
N HIS A 15 1.97 -3.50 -16.78
CA HIS A 15 2.30 -4.86 -16.46
C HIS A 15 1.00 -5.63 -16.23
N ASP A 16 0.76 -6.69 -16.98
CA ASP A 16 -0.48 -7.48 -16.96
C ASP A 16 -1.77 -6.63 -17.03
N GLY A 17 -1.76 -5.57 -17.85
CA GLY A 17 -2.88 -4.66 -18.02
C GLY A 17 -3.02 -3.60 -16.91
N LEU A 18 -2.14 -3.56 -15.93
CA LEU A 18 -2.13 -2.57 -14.85
C LEU A 18 -1.15 -1.44 -15.17
N ALA A 19 -1.65 -0.22 -15.17
CA ALA A 19 -0.84 0.98 -15.42
C ALA A 19 -0.03 1.35 -14.18
N TYR A 20 1.26 1.62 -14.33
CA TYR A 20 2.15 1.98 -13.23
C TYR A 20 3.06 3.18 -13.54
N SER A 21 3.57 3.81 -12.49
CA SER A 21 4.64 4.80 -12.53
C SER A 21 5.77 4.35 -11.60
N LEU A 22 7.00 4.28 -12.13
CA LEU A 22 8.20 3.88 -11.41
C LEU A 22 9.04 5.11 -11.07
N TRP A 23 9.48 5.19 -9.83
CA TRP A 23 10.31 6.25 -9.27
C TRP A 23 11.59 5.62 -8.70
N LEU A 24 12.74 6.02 -9.20
CA LEU A 24 14.03 5.49 -8.75
C LEU A 24 14.83 6.59 -8.06
N PRO A 25 15.50 6.30 -6.94
CA PRO A 25 16.38 7.24 -6.28
C PRO A 25 17.68 7.39 -7.06
N ASP A 26 18.35 8.52 -6.88
CA ASP A 26 19.73 8.70 -7.34
C ASP A 26 20.66 8.00 -6.35
N SER A 27 21.10 6.80 -6.67
CA SER A 27 22.10 6.06 -5.89
C SER A 27 23.49 6.62 -6.14
N ALA A 28 24.03 7.37 -5.19
CA ALA A 28 25.36 7.97 -5.31
C ALA A 28 26.50 6.92 -5.25
N ASP A 29 26.28 5.78 -4.62
CA ASP A 29 27.26 4.71 -4.40
C ASP A 29 26.99 3.41 -5.20
N GLY A 30 25.89 3.38 -5.95
CA GLY A 30 25.50 2.22 -6.75
C GLY A 30 24.93 1.05 -5.95
N SER A 31 24.70 1.19 -4.65
CA SER A 31 24.06 0.15 -3.82
C SER A 31 22.59 -0.01 -4.21
N PRO A 32 22.04 -1.25 -4.23
CA PRO A 32 20.61 -1.47 -4.48
C PRO A 32 19.73 -0.80 -3.42
N ALA A 33 18.73 -0.08 -3.87
CA ALA A 33 17.80 0.64 -3.00
C ALA A 33 16.68 -0.30 -2.48
N PRO A 34 16.17 -0.12 -1.25
CA PRO A 34 14.92 -0.75 -0.85
C PRO A 34 13.77 -0.24 -1.71
N GLY A 35 12.71 -1.05 -1.85
CA GLY A 35 11.56 -0.73 -2.67
C GLY A 35 10.25 -0.58 -1.88
N VAL A 36 9.34 0.24 -2.37
CA VAL A 36 7.97 0.31 -1.84
C VAL A 36 6.94 0.37 -2.97
N VAL A 37 5.98 -0.56 -2.94
CA VAL A 37 4.81 -0.53 -3.84
C VAL A 37 3.67 0.18 -3.12
N VAL A 38 3.07 1.15 -3.79
CA VAL A 38 1.96 1.96 -3.26
C VAL A 38 0.64 1.44 -3.81
N VAL A 39 -0.21 0.96 -2.90
CA VAL A 39 -1.54 0.42 -3.18
C VAL A 39 -2.58 1.43 -2.73
N HIS A 40 -3.23 2.08 -3.68
CA HIS A 40 -4.20 3.13 -3.39
C HIS A 40 -5.53 2.59 -2.85
N GLY A 41 -6.36 3.46 -2.27
CA GLY A 41 -7.72 3.13 -1.81
C GLY A 41 -8.73 3.06 -2.96
N ALA A 42 -9.95 2.59 -2.67
CA ALA A 42 -11.06 2.64 -3.60
C ALA A 42 -11.32 4.07 -4.08
N SER A 43 -11.75 4.23 -5.35
CA SER A 43 -11.99 5.53 -6.00
C SER A 43 -10.76 6.44 -6.11
N SER A 44 -9.55 5.89 -5.97
CA SER A 44 -8.29 6.61 -6.12
C SER A 44 -7.52 6.12 -7.37
N ARG A 45 -6.29 6.61 -7.56
CA ARG A 45 -5.41 6.24 -8.66
C ARG A 45 -3.95 6.55 -8.34
N LYS A 46 -3.04 6.03 -9.16
CA LYS A 46 -1.58 6.10 -8.96
C LYS A 46 -1.05 7.53 -8.78
N GLU A 47 -1.59 8.51 -9.51
CA GLU A 47 -1.13 9.90 -9.46
C GLU A 47 -1.40 10.56 -8.10
N ASN A 48 -2.47 10.16 -7.41
CA ASN A 48 -2.83 10.71 -6.10
C ASN A 48 -1.80 10.39 -5.02
N HIS A 49 -0.89 9.46 -5.27
CA HIS A 49 0.16 9.03 -4.35
C HIS A 49 1.59 9.37 -4.83
N ALA A 50 1.70 10.25 -5.82
CA ALA A 50 2.99 10.74 -6.30
C ALA A 50 3.75 11.56 -5.24
N ASP A 51 3.07 12.13 -4.27
CA ASP A 51 3.66 12.81 -3.11
C ASP A 51 4.50 11.84 -2.27
N PHE A 52 3.94 10.68 -1.93
CA PHE A 52 4.67 9.64 -1.21
C PHE A 52 5.80 9.04 -2.05
N ALA A 53 5.59 8.78 -3.33
CA ALA A 53 6.64 8.26 -4.20
C ALA A 53 7.84 9.20 -4.29
N ARG A 54 7.61 10.52 -4.42
CA ARG A 54 8.68 11.53 -4.36
C ARG A 54 9.39 11.56 -3.03
N LEU A 55 8.65 11.46 -1.92
CA LEU A 55 9.22 11.40 -0.59
C LEU A 55 10.07 10.15 -0.41
N ALA A 56 9.61 8.99 -0.86
CA ALA A 56 10.34 7.73 -0.80
C ALA A 56 11.66 7.84 -1.57
N THR A 57 11.63 8.34 -2.82
CA THR A 57 12.84 8.49 -3.62
C THR A 57 13.82 9.51 -3.04
N ALA A 58 13.32 10.61 -2.45
CA ALA A 58 14.17 11.57 -1.73
C ALA A 58 14.85 10.96 -0.48
N ASN A 59 14.31 9.85 0.05
CA ASN A 59 14.89 9.09 1.16
C ASN A 59 15.64 7.82 0.70
N GLY A 60 15.98 7.70 -0.57
CA GLY A 60 16.78 6.60 -1.09
C GLY A 60 16.00 5.31 -1.39
N TRP A 61 14.68 5.35 -1.43
CA TRP A 61 13.82 4.21 -1.78
C TRP A 61 13.38 4.26 -3.25
N ALA A 62 13.35 3.11 -3.91
CA ALA A 62 12.59 2.97 -5.14
C ALA A 62 11.08 2.90 -4.80
N ALA A 63 10.24 3.53 -5.62
CA ALA A 63 8.80 3.48 -5.42
C ALA A 63 8.07 3.12 -6.71
N LEU A 64 7.03 2.30 -6.59
CA LEU A 64 6.11 2.00 -7.68
C LEU A 64 4.69 2.35 -7.24
N THR A 65 4.04 3.27 -7.94
CA THR A 65 2.60 3.52 -7.81
C THR A 65 1.89 2.89 -8.99
N PHE A 66 0.73 2.27 -8.79
CA PHE A 66 -0.02 1.67 -9.90
C PHE A 66 -1.53 1.86 -9.70
N ASP A 67 -2.26 1.81 -10.79
CA ASP A 67 -3.71 1.78 -10.75
C ASP A 67 -4.20 0.36 -10.49
N LEU A 68 -4.90 0.14 -9.39
CA LEU A 68 -5.58 -1.13 -9.13
C LEU A 68 -6.52 -1.48 -10.30
N PRO A 69 -6.82 -2.78 -10.52
CA PRO A 69 -7.87 -3.15 -11.46
C PRO A 69 -9.14 -2.33 -11.23
N GLY A 70 -9.81 -1.97 -12.29
CA GLY A 70 -11.03 -1.16 -12.23
C GLY A 70 -10.82 0.35 -12.05
N HIS A 71 -9.59 0.80 -11.83
CA HIS A 71 -9.26 2.21 -11.58
C HIS A 71 -8.36 2.79 -12.67
N GLY A 72 -8.33 4.12 -12.73
CA GLY A 72 -7.41 4.90 -13.54
C GLY A 72 -7.26 4.39 -14.97
N GLU A 73 -6.02 4.16 -15.38
CA GLU A 73 -5.64 3.69 -16.72
C GLU A 73 -5.48 2.15 -16.81
N SER A 74 -5.76 1.40 -15.72
CA SER A 74 -5.72 -0.06 -15.74
C SER A 74 -6.86 -0.63 -16.58
N GLU A 75 -6.56 -1.65 -17.39
CA GLU A 75 -7.49 -2.21 -18.38
C GLU A 75 -8.43 -3.26 -17.78
N ARG A 76 -8.05 -3.86 -16.66
CA ARG A 76 -8.78 -4.94 -16.00
C ARG A 76 -9.86 -4.41 -15.05
N GLU A 77 -10.87 -5.22 -14.79
CA GLU A 77 -11.86 -4.99 -13.74
C GLU A 77 -11.36 -5.50 -12.39
N PHE A 78 -11.83 -4.89 -11.31
CA PHE A 78 -11.52 -5.32 -9.95
C PHE A 78 -12.23 -6.64 -9.62
N THR A 79 -11.46 -7.62 -9.20
CA THR A 79 -11.92 -8.98 -8.85
C THR A 79 -11.16 -9.50 -7.62
N GLY A 80 -11.43 -10.71 -7.20
CA GLY A 80 -10.68 -11.42 -6.16
C GLY A 80 -9.19 -11.61 -6.46
N ALA A 81 -8.75 -11.44 -7.71
CA ALA A 81 -7.33 -11.51 -8.09
C ALA A 81 -6.52 -10.26 -7.66
N ALA A 82 -7.14 -9.26 -7.06
CA ALA A 82 -6.45 -8.01 -6.69
C ALA A 82 -5.28 -8.22 -5.70
N VAL A 83 -5.29 -9.27 -4.89
CA VAL A 83 -4.17 -9.64 -4.02
C VAL A 83 -2.98 -10.12 -4.85
N ASP A 84 -3.21 -10.99 -5.84
CA ASP A 84 -2.18 -11.47 -6.75
C ASP A 84 -1.61 -10.34 -7.61
N ASP A 85 -2.44 -9.36 -7.98
CA ASP A 85 -2.01 -8.17 -8.70
C ASP A 85 -1.02 -7.33 -7.87
N VAL A 86 -1.27 -7.15 -6.56
CA VAL A 86 -0.34 -6.46 -5.64
C VAL A 86 0.99 -7.23 -5.54
N ILE A 87 0.93 -8.55 -5.44
CA ILE A 87 2.12 -9.42 -5.42
C ILE A 87 2.90 -9.28 -6.73
N GLY A 88 2.23 -9.33 -7.87
CA GLY A 88 2.84 -9.15 -9.19
C GLY A 88 3.56 -7.81 -9.33
N MET A 89 2.96 -6.72 -8.85
CA MET A 89 3.61 -5.40 -8.85
C MET A 89 4.80 -5.33 -7.89
N THR A 90 4.78 -6.11 -6.80
CA THR A 90 5.92 -6.22 -5.88
C THR A 90 7.10 -6.93 -6.55
N HIS A 91 6.85 -8.04 -7.23
CA HIS A 91 7.86 -8.75 -8.00
C HIS A 91 8.41 -7.89 -9.15
N LEU A 92 7.53 -7.12 -9.83
CA LEU A 92 7.96 -6.17 -10.87
C LEU A 92 8.97 -5.18 -10.31
N LEU A 93 8.68 -4.53 -9.17
CA LEU A 93 9.61 -3.58 -8.54
C LEU A 93 10.89 -4.27 -8.08
N GLY A 94 10.79 -5.45 -7.45
CA GLY A 94 11.94 -6.21 -6.97
C GLY A 94 12.89 -6.67 -8.07
N SER A 95 12.41 -6.82 -9.30
CA SER A 95 13.21 -7.18 -10.47
C SER A 95 13.89 -6.00 -11.17
N GLU A 96 13.60 -4.75 -10.75
CA GLU A 96 14.18 -3.57 -11.38
C GLU A 96 15.67 -3.44 -11.06
N PRO A 97 16.52 -3.14 -12.07
CA PRO A 97 17.93 -2.87 -11.82
C PRO A 97 18.14 -1.75 -10.80
N GLY A 98 18.94 -2.00 -9.78
CA GLY A 98 19.21 -1.05 -8.71
C GLY A 98 18.20 -1.10 -7.55
N VAL A 99 17.27 -2.06 -7.55
CA VAL A 99 16.38 -2.34 -6.41
C VAL A 99 16.84 -3.62 -5.69
N ASP A 100 16.86 -3.58 -4.36
CA ASP A 100 17.04 -4.77 -3.53
C ASP A 100 15.70 -5.52 -3.42
N GLY A 101 15.53 -6.57 -4.21
CA GLY A 101 14.29 -7.36 -4.25
C GLY A 101 13.94 -8.02 -2.91
N SER A 102 14.91 -8.23 -2.02
CA SER A 102 14.65 -8.78 -0.68
C SER A 102 14.11 -7.74 0.32
N ARG A 103 14.10 -6.47 -0.06
CA ARG A 103 13.67 -5.33 0.77
C ARG A 103 12.54 -4.52 0.14
N VAL A 104 11.62 -5.19 -0.55
CA VAL A 104 10.43 -4.56 -1.12
C VAL A 104 9.27 -4.67 -0.15
N ALA A 105 8.72 -3.53 0.24
CA ALA A 105 7.61 -3.40 1.16
C ALA A 105 6.35 -2.86 0.45
N LEU A 106 5.21 -2.95 1.12
CA LEU A 106 3.95 -2.39 0.66
C LEU A 106 3.54 -1.16 1.48
N ARG A 107 2.93 -0.18 0.83
CA ARG A 107 2.23 0.93 1.48
C ARG A 107 0.83 1.01 0.92
N GLY A 108 -0.17 0.72 1.74
CA GLY A 108 -1.57 0.72 1.33
C GLY A 108 -2.47 1.61 2.19
N SER A 109 -3.51 2.20 1.58
CA SER A 109 -4.51 2.98 2.29
C SER A 109 -5.92 2.45 2.04
N SER A 110 -6.76 2.36 3.07
CA SER A 110 -8.15 1.88 2.98
C SER A 110 -8.25 0.49 2.33
N LEU A 111 -8.91 0.35 1.16
CA LEU A 111 -8.86 -0.87 0.33
C LEU A 111 -7.43 -1.31 0.07
N GLY A 112 -6.53 -0.40 -0.27
CA GLY A 112 -5.12 -0.72 -0.50
C GLY A 112 -4.41 -1.20 0.77
N GLY A 113 -4.80 -0.71 1.95
CA GLY A 113 -4.29 -1.19 3.23
C GLY A 113 -4.71 -2.63 3.52
N PHE A 114 -5.97 -2.95 3.24
CA PHE A 114 -6.49 -4.32 3.28
C PHE A 114 -5.72 -5.24 2.33
N LEU A 115 -5.59 -4.84 1.06
CA LEU A 115 -4.88 -5.63 0.04
C LEU A 115 -3.39 -5.82 0.38
N ALA A 116 -2.73 -4.78 0.91
CA ALA A 116 -1.32 -4.85 1.30
C ALA A 116 -1.08 -5.87 2.43
N ILE A 117 -1.96 -5.91 3.44
CA ILE A 117 -1.89 -6.90 4.52
C ILE A 117 -2.14 -8.31 3.96
N CYS A 118 -3.18 -8.50 3.14
CA CYS A 118 -3.49 -9.80 2.55
C CYS A 118 -2.37 -10.29 1.62
N ALA A 119 -1.81 -9.42 0.78
CA ALA A 119 -0.71 -9.76 -0.11
C ALA A 119 0.56 -10.15 0.67
N ALA A 120 0.93 -9.38 1.69
CA ALA A 120 2.07 -9.72 2.53
C ALA A 120 1.85 -11.03 3.32
N ALA A 121 0.61 -11.36 3.70
CA ALA A 121 0.29 -12.64 4.34
C ALA A 121 0.38 -13.84 3.38
N ALA A 122 0.13 -13.63 2.08
CA ALA A 122 0.19 -14.65 1.04
C ALA A 122 1.61 -14.82 0.47
N GLU A 123 2.43 -13.74 0.43
CA GLU A 123 3.75 -13.71 -0.16
C GLU A 123 4.83 -13.38 0.89
N ALA A 124 5.69 -14.35 1.17
CA ALA A 124 6.71 -14.24 2.20
C ALA A 124 7.87 -13.29 1.84
N GLU A 125 8.07 -13.04 0.54
CA GLU A 125 9.12 -12.14 0.04
C GLU A 125 8.78 -10.65 0.24
N ILE A 126 7.52 -10.32 0.57
CA ILE A 126 7.14 -8.94 0.93
C ILE A 126 7.74 -8.61 2.30
N ALA A 127 8.67 -7.67 2.32
CA ALA A 127 9.53 -7.41 3.46
C ALA A 127 8.84 -6.68 4.64
N GLY A 128 7.74 -5.96 4.39
CA GLY A 128 7.01 -5.24 5.43
C GLY A 128 5.82 -4.45 4.89
N VAL A 129 5.00 -3.88 5.80
CA VAL A 129 3.76 -3.18 5.43
C VAL A 129 3.58 -1.88 6.19
N ILE A 130 3.24 -0.82 5.45
CA ILE A 130 2.65 0.43 5.95
C ILE A 130 1.15 0.39 5.61
N ALA A 131 0.28 0.17 6.59
CA ALA A 131 -1.17 0.15 6.40
C ALA A 131 -1.83 1.39 7.00
N ILE A 132 -2.48 2.19 6.16
CA ILE A 132 -3.13 3.44 6.55
C ILE A 132 -4.64 3.26 6.49
N CYS A 133 -5.33 3.45 7.61
CA CYS A 133 -6.79 3.31 7.72
C CYS A 133 -7.30 2.01 7.03
N PRO A 134 -6.68 0.82 7.25
CA PRO A 134 -7.04 -0.38 6.50
C PRO A 134 -8.51 -0.74 6.69
N ALA A 135 -9.22 -0.98 5.59
CA ALA A 135 -10.61 -1.39 5.62
C ALA A 135 -10.75 -2.84 6.10
N SER A 136 -11.95 -3.22 6.56
CA SER A 136 -12.32 -4.62 6.80
C SER A 136 -13.09 -5.20 5.61
N GLU A 137 -13.18 -6.52 5.57
CA GLU A 137 -13.98 -7.29 4.61
C GLU A 137 -15.43 -6.81 4.58
N ASP A 138 -16.03 -6.67 5.78
CA ASP A 138 -17.43 -6.23 5.94
C ASP A 138 -17.63 -4.80 5.44
N HIS A 139 -16.69 -3.89 5.73
CA HIS A 139 -16.75 -2.52 5.26
C HIS A 139 -16.67 -2.47 3.72
N LEU A 140 -15.77 -3.24 3.12
CA LEU A 140 -15.62 -3.34 1.67
C LEU A 140 -16.85 -3.98 1.04
N ALA A 141 -17.36 -5.10 1.56
CA ALA A 141 -18.56 -5.75 1.07
C ALA A 141 -19.79 -4.83 1.13
N ALA A 142 -19.96 -4.08 2.22
CA ALA A 142 -21.02 -3.08 2.33
C ALA A 142 -20.85 -1.95 1.31
N GLY A 143 -19.62 -1.48 1.09
CA GLY A 143 -19.30 -0.45 0.10
C GLY A 143 -19.59 -0.89 -1.33
N PHE A 144 -19.22 -2.11 -1.71
CA PHE A 144 -19.53 -2.68 -3.03
C PHE A 144 -21.05 -2.88 -3.25
N ARG A 145 -21.76 -3.46 -2.30
CA ARG A 145 -23.22 -3.62 -2.38
C ARG A 145 -23.95 -2.29 -2.54
N GLN A 146 -23.49 -1.26 -1.86
CA GLN A 146 -24.07 0.08 -1.92
C GLN A 146 -23.53 0.94 -3.07
N ARG A 147 -22.65 0.41 -3.91
CA ARG A 147 -22.00 1.11 -5.04
C ARG A 147 -21.35 2.45 -4.62
N ARG A 148 -20.71 2.46 -3.43
CA ARG A 148 -20.05 3.67 -2.91
C ARG A 148 -18.72 3.96 -3.57
N PHE A 149 -18.13 3.00 -4.28
CA PHE A 149 -16.81 3.12 -4.89
C PHE A 149 -16.90 3.40 -6.39
N GLU A 150 -16.20 4.42 -6.84
CA GLU A 150 -16.05 4.74 -8.27
C GLU A 150 -14.96 3.85 -8.89
N MET A 151 -15.35 2.66 -9.33
CA MET A 151 -14.46 1.68 -9.94
C MET A 151 -15.26 0.67 -10.79
N ARG A 152 -14.57 0.10 -11.79
CA ARG A 152 -15.14 -1.01 -12.56
C ARG A 152 -14.92 -2.31 -11.81
N VAL A 153 -15.97 -3.03 -11.56
CA VAL A 153 -15.96 -4.29 -10.81
C VAL A 153 -16.41 -5.42 -11.75
N GLY A 154 -15.75 -6.57 -11.69
CA GLY A 154 -16.17 -7.80 -12.36
C GLY A 154 -17.48 -8.34 -11.77
N ASP A 155 -17.67 -9.66 -11.78
CA ASP A 155 -18.90 -10.22 -11.24
C ASP A 155 -19.06 -9.86 -9.73
N PRO A 156 -20.13 -9.17 -9.34
CA PRO A 156 -20.33 -8.78 -7.94
C PRO A 156 -20.51 -9.96 -6.98
N LEU A 157 -21.05 -11.09 -7.44
CA LEU A 157 -21.23 -12.29 -6.60
C LEU A 157 -19.91 -12.97 -6.31
N ASP A 158 -19.03 -13.05 -7.32
CA ASP A 158 -17.68 -13.59 -7.14
C ASP A 158 -16.86 -12.72 -6.21
N LEU A 159 -16.97 -11.39 -6.33
CA LEU A 159 -16.30 -10.44 -5.44
C LEU A 159 -16.82 -10.55 -4.01
N GLU A 160 -18.13 -10.69 -3.81
CA GLU A 160 -18.71 -10.84 -2.48
C GLU A 160 -18.28 -12.17 -1.83
N ALA A 161 -18.26 -13.26 -2.61
CA ALA A 161 -17.77 -14.56 -2.14
C ALA A 161 -16.27 -14.50 -1.78
N TRP A 162 -15.46 -13.82 -2.59
CA TRP A 162 -14.05 -13.63 -2.30
C TRP A 162 -13.83 -12.83 -1.01
N LEU A 163 -14.54 -11.71 -0.80
CA LEU A 163 -14.44 -10.91 0.41
C LEU A 163 -14.86 -11.70 1.65
N ALA A 164 -15.93 -12.51 1.54
CA ALA A 164 -16.40 -13.36 2.63
C ALA A 164 -15.40 -14.46 3.03
N ALA A 165 -14.49 -14.82 2.14
CA ALA A 165 -13.42 -15.78 2.40
C ALA A 165 -12.14 -15.14 2.98
N GLN A 166 -12.08 -13.80 3.07
CA GLN A 166 -10.92 -13.11 3.65
C GLN A 166 -11.11 -12.93 5.16
N ASP A 167 -9.98 -12.91 5.88
CA ASP A 167 -9.87 -12.46 7.28
C ASP A 167 -8.56 -11.68 7.42
N VAL A 168 -8.67 -10.34 7.38
CA VAL A 168 -7.48 -9.48 7.49
C VAL A 168 -6.87 -9.53 8.89
N GLY A 169 -7.63 -9.92 9.90
CA GLY A 169 -7.11 -10.17 11.24
C GLY A 169 -6.22 -11.42 11.27
N ASP A 170 -6.62 -12.52 10.63
CA ASP A 170 -5.77 -13.70 10.46
C ASP A 170 -4.57 -13.40 9.54
N ALA A 171 -4.77 -12.57 8.51
CA ALA A 171 -3.68 -12.13 7.64
C ALA A 171 -2.61 -11.37 8.42
N VAL A 172 -3.00 -10.45 9.30
CA VAL A 172 -2.06 -9.68 10.16
C VAL A 172 -1.24 -10.60 11.08
N GLU A 173 -1.80 -11.67 11.62
CA GLU A 173 -1.06 -12.64 12.44
C GLU A 173 0.05 -13.35 11.64
N ARG A 174 -0.21 -13.64 10.36
CA ARG A 174 0.77 -14.28 9.48
C ARG A 174 1.95 -13.36 9.07
N LEU A 175 1.88 -12.06 9.40
CA LEU A 175 3.01 -11.14 9.22
C LEU A 175 4.04 -11.23 10.35
N ALA A 176 3.84 -12.04 11.38
CA ALA A 176 4.77 -12.14 12.51
C ALA A 176 6.24 -12.31 12.05
N GLY A 177 7.13 -11.49 12.61
CA GLY A 177 8.54 -11.40 12.19
C GLY A 177 8.80 -10.39 11.06
N ARG A 178 7.78 -9.84 10.41
CA ARG A 178 7.91 -8.78 9.40
C ARG A 178 7.30 -7.46 9.90
N PRO A 179 7.93 -6.31 9.67
CA PRO A 179 7.48 -5.04 10.19
C PRO A 179 6.10 -4.63 9.63
N LEU A 180 5.19 -4.30 10.55
CA LEU A 180 3.88 -3.74 10.26
C LEU A 180 3.68 -2.42 11.01
N ILE A 181 3.49 -1.32 10.28
CA ILE A 181 3.01 -0.07 10.88
C ILE A 181 1.58 0.20 10.46
N LEU A 182 0.70 0.38 11.44
CA LEU A 182 -0.68 0.79 11.29
C LEU A 182 -0.81 2.27 11.63
N MET A 183 -1.46 3.05 10.78
CA MET A 183 -1.64 4.48 10.96
C MET A 183 -3.10 4.85 10.71
N HIS A 184 -3.71 5.63 11.62
CA HIS A 184 -5.12 5.98 11.51
C HIS A 184 -5.41 7.37 12.06
N ALA A 185 -6.36 8.09 11.47
CA ALA A 185 -6.91 9.32 12.02
C ALA A 185 -8.07 8.97 12.95
N GLU A 186 -8.07 9.48 14.20
CA GLU A 186 -9.13 9.22 15.17
C GLU A 186 -10.51 9.71 14.69
N GLY A 187 -10.54 10.81 13.91
CA GLY A 187 -11.77 11.37 13.35
C GLY A 187 -12.24 10.75 12.02
N ASP A 188 -11.67 9.60 11.65
CA ASP A 188 -12.10 8.89 10.43
C ASP A 188 -13.53 8.36 10.55
N THR A 189 -14.44 8.93 9.74
CA THR A 189 -15.87 8.54 9.72
C THR A 189 -16.18 7.46 8.68
N GLN A 190 -15.21 7.05 7.86
CA GLN A 190 -15.40 6.00 6.86
C GLN A 190 -14.99 4.64 7.40
N VAL A 191 -13.81 4.55 7.99
CA VAL A 191 -13.29 3.36 8.67
C VAL A 191 -12.93 3.75 10.10
N PRO A 192 -13.59 3.18 11.12
CA PRO A 192 -13.30 3.50 12.51
C PRO A 192 -11.84 3.15 12.90
N SER A 193 -11.17 4.04 13.68
CA SER A 193 -9.77 3.84 14.09
C SER A 193 -9.57 2.61 14.97
N GLU A 194 -10.61 2.17 15.68
CA GLU A 194 -10.65 0.93 16.45
C GLU A 194 -10.28 -0.29 15.59
N ARG A 195 -10.50 -0.21 14.27
CA ARG A 195 -10.07 -1.29 13.37
C ARG A 195 -8.55 -1.45 13.37
N SER A 196 -7.79 -0.37 13.31
CA SER A 196 -6.33 -0.43 13.41
C SER A 196 -5.86 -0.89 14.79
N GLU A 197 -6.56 -0.52 15.86
CA GLU A 197 -6.27 -1.01 17.21
C GLU A 197 -6.48 -2.52 17.34
N GLN A 198 -7.58 -3.05 16.76
CA GLN A 198 -7.87 -4.49 16.72
C GLN A 198 -6.79 -5.26 15.93
N LEU A 199 -6.39 -4.76 14.76
CA LEU A 199 -5.34 -5.37 13.96
C LEU A 199 -3.99 -5.32 14.69
N TYR A 200 -3.67 -4.20 15.33
CA TYR A 200 -2.45 -4.07 16.13
C TYR A 200 -2.41 -5.07 17.30
N ALA A 201 -3.54 -5.29 17.97
CA ALA A 201 -3.61 -6.24 19.07
C ALA A 201 -3.31 -7.69 18.63
N ARG A 202 -3.63 -8.04 17.37
CA ARG A 202 -3.38 -9.37 16.76
C ARG A 202 -2.00 -9.49 16.12
N ALA A 203 -1.43 -8.39 15.66
CA ALA A 203 -0.15 -8.41 14.94
C ALA A 203 1.00 -8.92 15.81
N GLY A 204 1.94 -9.65 15.19
CA GLY A 204 3.24 -9.99 15.79
C GLY A 204 4.25 -8.84 15.72
N GLU A 205 5.36 -8.97 16.47
CA GLU A 205 6.47 -8.03 16.38
C GLU A 205 7.32 -8.29 15.10
N PRO A 206 7.99 -7.24 14.54
CA PRO A 206 7.93 -5.84 14.94
C PRO A 206 6.67 -5.13 14.42
N ARG A 207 5.99 -4.42 15.31
CA ARG A 207 4.75 -3.69 14.98
C ARG A 207 4.71 -2.30 15.57
N LYS A 208 3.98 -1.39 14.93
CA LYS A 208 3.76 -0.02 15.42
C LYS A 208 2.34 0.44 15.11
N LEU A 209 1.73 1.14 16.07
CA LEU A 209 0.45 1.81 15.88
C LEU A 209 0.63 3.32 16.05
N VAL A 210 0.06 4.11 15.14
CA VAL A 210 0.02 5.58 15.19
C VAL A 210 -1.43 6.02 15.02
N ILE A 211 -2.05 6.48 16.10
CA ILE A 211 -3.37 7.13 16.06
C ILE A 211 -3.14 8.64 16.11
N VAL A 212 -3.66 9.34 15.10
CA VAL A 212 -3.56 10.80 14.97
C VAL A 212 -4.84 11.44 15.47
N PRO A 213 -4.78 12.32 16.48
CA PRO A 213 -5.98 12.97 17.01
C PRO A 213 -6.73 13.75 15.92
N GLY A 214 -8.05 13.59 15.85
CA GLY A 214 -8.89 14.22 14.84
C GLY A 214 -8.60 13.70 13.43
N GLY A 215 -8.69 14.59 12.42
CA GLY A 215 -8.44 14.24 11.02
C GLY A 215 -9.60 13.49 10.35
N ALA A 216 -9.44 13.21 9.07
CA ALA A 216 -10.40 12.47 8.24
C ALA A 216 -9.69 11.28 7.58
N HIS A 217 -10.43 10.43 6.88
CA HIS A 217 -9.95 9.20 6.22
C HIS A 217 -8.68 9.39 5.37
N THR A 218 -8.54 10.53 4.72
CA THR A 218 -7.38 10.81 3.85
C THR A 218 -6.25 11.60 4.52
N THR A 219 -6.43 12.07 5.75
CA THR A 219 -5.47 12.97 6.42
C THR A 219 -4.09 12.34 6.54
N VAL A 220 -4.01 11.11 7.05
CA VAL A 220 -2.75 10.44 7.35
C VAL A 220 -1.97 10.11 6.08
N GLN A 221 -2.66 9.76 5.00
CA GLN A 221 -2.00 9.28 3.78
C GLN A 221 -1.24 10.36 2.99
N HIS A 222 -1.53 11.64 3.25
CA HIS A 222 -0.90 12.78 2.55
C HIS A 222 -0.10 13.69 3.49
N ASP A 223 -0.02 13.36 4.79
CA ASP A 223 0.81 14.10 5.74
C ASP A 223 2.29 13.71 5.58
N PRO A 224 3.18 14.65 5.16
CA PRO A 224 4.56 14.32 4.85
C PRO A 224 5.39 13.92 6.09
N GLU A 225 5.04 14.38 7.29
CA GLU A 225 5.73 14.01 8.52
C GLU A 225 5.39 12.58 8.92
N LEU A 226 4.11 12.21 8.82
CA LEU A 226 3.64 10.85 9.09
C LEU A 226 4.16 9.85 8.06
N GLN A 227 4.18 10.23 6.77
CA GLN A 227 4.77 9.42 5.70
C GLN A 227 6.28 9.19 5.96
N SER A 228 7.01 10.24 6.31
CA SER A 228 8.44 10.14 6.65
C SER A 228 8.69 9.32 7.91
N LEU A 229 7.83 9.44 8.91
CA LEU A 229 7.90 8.62 10.12
C LEU A 229 7.74 7.14 9.79
N ALA A 230 6.73 6.80 8.99
CA ALA A 230 6.46 5.42 8.60
C ALA A 230 7.62 4.81 7.82
N LEU A 231 8.14 5.55 6.83
CA LEU A 231 9.25 5.08 5.99
C LEU A 231 10.52 4.85 6.81
N ARG A 232 10.91 5.83 7.67
CA ARG A 232 12.10 5.68 8.54
C ARG A 232 11.95 4.58 9.59
N TRP A 233 10.74 4.36 10.10
CA TRP A 233 10.51 3.26 11.02
C TRP A 233 10.66 1.92 10.28
N LEU A 234 10.01 1.78 9.13
CA LEU A 234 10.10 0.58 8.32
C LEU A 234 11.56 0.25 7.94
N GLU A 235 12.34 1.26 7.53
CA GLU A 235 13.76 1.09 7.17
C GLU A 235 14.61 0.53 8.31
N ARG A 236 14.34 0.91 9.56
CA ARG A 236 15.06 0.39 10.73
C ARG A 236 14.69 -1.05 11.09
N GLU A 237 13.47 -1.45 10.80
CA GLU A 237 12.96 -2.78 11.12
C GLU A 237 13.20 -3.80 9.99
N LEU A 238 13.44 -3.33 8.75
CA LEU A 238 13.80 -4.22 7.65
C LEU A 238 15.16 -4.86 7.88
N PRO A 239 15.39 -6.09 7.39
CA PRO A 239 16.72 -6.71 7.41
C PRO A 239 17.77 -5.79 6.79
N ALA A 240 19.00 -5.82 7.34
CA ALA A 240 20.13 -5.17 6.68
C ALA A 240 20.35 -5.82 5.32
N GLY A 241 20.52 -5.01 4.26
CA GLY A 241 20.84 -5.48 2.93
C GLY A 241 22.30 -5.94 2.83
#